data_8b2f5293856293a67921e89a7af0c05c
#
_entry.id   8b2f5293856293a67921e89a7af0c05c
#
_cell.length_a   1.000
_cell.length_b   1.000
_cell.length_c   1.000
_cell.angle_alpha   90.00
_cell.angle_beta   90.00
_cell.angle_gamma   90.00
#
_symmetry.space_group_name_H-M   'P 1'
#
loop_
_entity.id
_entity.type
_entity.pdbx_description
1 polymer ?
#
loop_
_entity_poly.entity_id
_entity_poly.type
_entity_poly.pdbx_seq_one_letter_code
_entity_poly.pdbx_strand_id
1 'polypeptide(L)'
;MKLLLIRHGDPDYEIDSLTEKGHREAQLLAEKMQHVPVKAFYVSPLGRARATIDYTLKKTGREATILDWMEEFPATLNPQESIGLKNAYGTHKNTVNRVVWDMLPEYWMNHPELCTKDGWRTSEAALMSGMPELYDRVAKGLDELLASHGYCREGKLYHTEKGNEDTIALYCH
;
A
#
# COMPACT_ATOMS: atom_id res chain seq x y z
N MET A 1 7.95 -13.15 14.21
CA MET A 1 6.67 -12.51 13.86
C MET A 1 6.33 -12.76 12.40
N LYS A 2 5.05 -12.86 12.05
CA LYS A 2 4.54 -13.00 10.67
C LYS A 2 3.74 -11.77 10.29
N LEU A 3 3.94 -11.26 9.06
CA LEU A 3 3.18 -10.16 8.47
C LEU A 3 2.28 -10.75 7.39
N LEU A 4 0.96 -10.57 7.52
CA LEU A 4 0.00 -10.87 6.47
C LEU A 4 -0.37 -9.57 5.77
N LEU A 5 0.08 -9.40 4.54
CA LEU A 5 -0.32 -8.29 3.69
C LEU A 5 -1.52 -8.74 2.86
N ILE A 6 -2.65 -8.08 3.07
CA ILE A 6 -3.93 -8.43 2.47
C ILE A 6 -4.39 -7.26 1.63
N ARG A 7 -4.45 -7.47 0.31
CA ARG A 7 -4.99 -6.48 -0.60
C ARG A 7 -6.52 -6.44 -0.49
N HIS A 8 -7.11 -5.25 -0.65
CA HIS A 8 -8.57 -5.10 -0.74
C HIS A 8 -9.18 -5.98 -1.83
N GLY A 9 -10.44 -6.35 -1.67
CA GLY A 9 -11.23 -7.05 -2.69
C GLY A 9 -11.45 -6.22 -3.94
N ASP A 10 -12.10 -6.80 -4.95
CA ASP A 10 -12.40 -6.13 -6.22
C ASP A 10 -13.07 -4.77 -5.99
N PRO A 11 -12.42 -3.64 -6.40
CA PRO A 11 -12.83 -2.31 -5.96
C PRO A 11 -13.88 -1.67 -6.86
N ASP A 12 -14.79 -0.93 -6.25
CA ASP A 12 -15.58 0.11 -6.87
C ASP A 12 -14.93 1.47 -6.54
N TYR A 13 -14.20 2.02 -7.50
CA TYR A 13 -13.48 3.28 -7.32
C TYR A 13 -14.39 4.52 -7.31
N GLU A 14 -15.64 4.43 -7.79
CA GLU A 14 -16.56 5.58 -7.81
C GLU A 14 -17.02 5.94 -6.40
N ILE A 15 -17.19 4.94 -5.56
CA ILE A 15 -17.65 5.10 -4.18
C ILE A 15 -16.59 4.72 -3.12
N ASP A 16 -15.36 4.45 -3.55
CA ASP A 16 -14.26 3.94 -2.71
C ASP A 16 -14.69 2.76 -1.83
N SER A 17 -15.32 1.76 -2.43
CA SER A 17 -15.81 0.56 -1.75
C SER A 17 -15.48 -0.69 -2.57
N LEU A 18 -16.28 -1.75 -2.40
CA LEU A 18 -16.15 -3.01 -3.13
C LEU A 18 -17.30 -3.20 -4.12
N THR A 19 -17.00 -3.85 -5.24
CA THR A 19 -18.04 -4.41 -6.13
C THR A 19 -18.75 -5.57 -5.43
N GLU A 20 -19.84 -6.06 -6.01
CA GLU A 20 -20.52 -7.29 -5.54
C GLU A 20 -19.53 -8.47 -5.47
N LYS A 21 -18.66 -8.59 -6.45
CA LYS A 21 -17.57 -9.59 -6.46
C LYS A 21 -16.60 -9.37 -5.31
N GLY A 22 -16.15 -8.13 -5.07
CA GLY A 22 -15.25 -7.78 -3.98
C GLY A 22 -15.84 -8.07 -2.61
N HIS A 23 -17.12 -7.82 -2.41
CA HIS A 23 -17.83 -8.20 -1.18
C HIS A 23 -17.82 -9.72 -0.96
N ARG A 24 -18.04 -10.52 -2.02
CA ARG A 24 -17.96 -11.97 -1.94
C ARG A 24 -16.54 -12.46 -1.63
N GLU A 25 -15.52 -11.85 -2.24
CA GLU A 25 -14.10 -12.13 -1.94
C GLU A 25 -13.78 -11.87 -0.47
N ALA A 26 -14.21 -10.73 0.07
CA ALA A 26 -14.02 -10.36 1.47
C ALA A 26 -14.73 -11.32 2.45
N GLN A 27 -15.94 -11.80 2.10
CA GLN A 27 -16.64 -12.83 2.89
C GLN A 27 -15.84 -14.13 2.93
N LEU A 28 -15.36 -14.61 1.77
CA LEU A 28 -14.56 -15.84 1.69
C LEU A 28 -13.21 -15.71 2.43
N LEU A 29 -12.61 -14.52 2.40
CA LEU A 29 -11.42 -14.23 3.18
C LEU A 29 -11.71 -14.31 4.69
N ALA A 30 -12.83 -13.73 5.14
CA ALA A 30 -13.21 -13.76 6.55
C ALA A 30 -13.41 -15.19 7.08
N GLU A 31 -13.95 -16.12 6.24
CA GLU A 31 -14.05 -17.54 6.59
C GLU A 31 -12.68 -18.19 6.86
N LYS A 32 -11.63 -17.75 6.16
CA LYS A 32 -10.27 -18.23 6.40
C LYS A 32 -9.65 -17.54 7.62
N MET A 33 -9.81 -16.23 7.71
CA MET A 33 -9.14 -15.41 8.73
C MET A 33 -9.62 -15.70 10.14
N GLN A 34 -10.86 -16.16 10.35
CA GLN A 34 -11.37 -16.55 11.67
C GLN A 34 -10.54 -17.69 12.32
N HIS A 35 -9.83 -18.48 11.51
CA HIS A 35 -9.00 -19.60 11.99
C HIS A 35 -7.52 -19.21 12.12
N VAL A 36 -7.13 -18.00 11.75
CA VAL A 36 -5.76 -17.51 11.86
C VAL A 36 -5.60 -16.77 13.18
N PRO A 37 -4.65 -17.17 14.06
CA PRO A 37 -4.41 -16.47 15.31
C PRO A 37 -3.71 -15.13 15.07
N VAL A 38 -4.48 -14.12 14.67
CA VAL A 38 -3.97 -12.76 14.43
C VAL A 38 -3.93 -11.99 15.75
N LYS A 39 -2.78 -11.44 16.10
CA LYS A 39 -2.58 -10.62 17.31
C LYS A 39 -3.16 -9.22 17.16
N ALA A 40 -2.95 -8.59 16.02
CA ALA A 40 -3.42 -7.24 15.73
C ALA A 40 -3.81 -7.08 14.26
N PHE A 41 -4.86 -6.30 14.03
CA PHE A 41 -5.33 -5.92 12.71
C PHE A 41 -5.07 -4.45 12.46
N TYR A 42 -4.52 -4.15 11.29
CA TYR A 42 -4.27 -2.81 10.80
C TYR A 42 -4.91 -2.62 9.43
N VAL A 43 -5.37 -1.43 9.14
CA VAL A 43 -6.10 -1.15 7.89
C VAL A 43 -5.79 0.24 7.35
N SER A 44 -5.71 0.32 6.04
CA SER A 44 -5.69 1.58 5.28
C SER A 44 -6.92 2.43 5.57
N PRO A 45 -6.83 3.77 5.55
CA PRO A 45 -7.97 4.66 5.70
C PRO A 45 -8.99 4.56 4.57
N LEU A 46 -8.58 4.05 3.37
CA LEU A 46 -9.42 4.02 2.17
C LEU A 46 -10.58 3.03 2.30
N GLY A 47 -11.75 3.43 1.79
CA GLY A 47 -13.01 2.72 1.98
C GLY A 47 -13.00 1.27 1.51
N ARG A 48 -12.40 0.97 0.34
CA ARG A 48 -12.28 -0.41 -0.19
C ARG A 48 -11.50 -1.35 0.72
N ALA A 49 -10.43 -0.87 1.38
CA ALA A 49 -9.67 -1.67 2.34
C ALA A 49 -10.47 -1.87 3.63
N ARG A 50 -11.14 -0.82 4.11
CA ARG A 50 -12.03 -0.89 5.27
C ARG A 50 -13.22 -1.82 5.04
N ALA A 51 -13.84 -1.76 3.86
CA ALA A 51 -14.93 -2.66 3.50
C ALA A 51 -14.47 -4.13 3.44
N THR A 52 -13.22 -4.37 3.01
CA THR A 52 -12.66 -5.72 2.98
C THR A 52 -12.45 -6.29 4.38
N ILE A 53 -11.83 -5.54 5.28
CA ILE A 53 -11.54 -6.02 6.64
C ILE A 53 -12.80 -6.17 7.49
N ASP A 54 -13.85 -5.39 7.24
CA ASP A 54 -15.08 -5.34 8.03
C ASP A 54 -15.73 -6.73 8.18
N TYR A 55 -15.72 -7.55 7.13
CA TYR A 55 -16.19 -8.94 7.19
C TYR A 55 -15.37 -9.78 8.18
N THR A 56 -14.06 -9.62 8.19
CA THR A 56 -13.16 -10.33 9.12
C THR A 56 -13.39 -9.87 10.56
N LEU A 57 -13.50 -8.56 10.78
CA LEU A 57 -13.73 -8.00 12.11
C LEU A 57 -15.07 -8.45 12.69
N LYS A 58 -16.15 -8.41 11.90
CA LYS A 58 -17.47 -8.92 12.29
C LYS A 58 -17.44 -10.40 12.64
N LYS A 59 -16.72 -11.20 11.85
CA LYS A 59 -16.60 -12.64 12.05
C LYS A 59 -15.82 -13.01 13.30
N THR A 60 -14.76 -12.25 13.61
CA THR A 60 -13.84 -12.51 14.73
C THR A 60 -14.19 -11.77 16.02
N GLY A 61 -15.10 -10.81 15.97
CA GLY A 61 -15.41 -9.94 17.11
C GLY A 61 -14.25 -9.02 17.52
N ARG A 62 -13.36 -8.68 16.55
CA ARG A 62 -12.15 -7.90 16.78
C ARG A 62 -12.25 -6.51 16.18
N GLU A 63 -11.31 -5.65 16.54
CA GLU A 63 -11.15 -4.30 16.00
C GLU A 63 -9.85 -4.17 15.23
N ALA A 64 -9.74 -3.13 14.41
CA ALA A 64 -8.52 -2.80 13.67
C ALA A 64 -8.09 -1.35 13.94
N THR A 65 -6.79 -1.11 13.92
CA THR A 65 -6.22 0.24 13.96
C THR A 65 -6.07 0.76 12.54
N ILE A 66 -6.60 1.96 12.29
CA ILE A 66 -6.42 2.66 11.00
C ILE A 66 -5.05 3.32 11.01
N LEU A 67 -4.29 3.11 9.93
CA LEU A 67 -2.96 3.69 9.74
C LEU A 67 -2.93 4.47 8.42
N ASP A 68 -2.85 5.79 8.49
CA ASP A 68 -2.96 6.68 7.33
C ASP A 68 -1.86 6.47 6.29
N TRP A 69 -0.66 6.02 6.71
CA TRP A 69 0.43 5.72 5.80
C TRP A 69 0.20 4.44 4.96
N MET A 70 -0.82 3.64 5.29
CA MET A 70 -1.21 2.43 4.54
C MET A 70 -2.15 2.73 3.37
N GLU A 71 -2.49 3.98 3.09
CA GLU A 71 -3.24 4.34 1.88
C GLU A 71 -2.53 3.87 0.61
N GLU A 72 -3.27 3.69 -0.50
CA GLU A 72 -2.65 3.43 -1.80
C GLU A 72 -1.71 4.59 -2.12
N PHE A 73 -0.47 4.25 -2.56
CA PHE A 73 0.61 5.22 -2.71
C PHE A 73 0.16 6.42 -3.57
N PRO A 74 0.00 7.62 -3.00
CA PRO A 74 -0.78 8.68 -3.63
C PRO A 74 0.04 9.60 -4.56
N ALA A 75 1.26 9.19 -4.94
CA ALA A 75 2.10 10.00 -5.82
C ALA A 75 1.45 10.18 -7.19
N THR A 76 1.17 11.42 -7.55
CA THR A 76 0.56 11.77 -8.83
C THR A 76 1.42 12.79 -9.57
N LEU A 77 1.35 12.74 -10.90
CA LEU A 77 2.09 13.61 -11.79
C LEU A 77 1.14 14.23 -12.81
N ASN A 78 1.09 15.57 -12.84
CA ASN A 78 0.21 16.32 -13.73
C ASN A 78 0.96 17.52 -14.35
N PRO A 79 1.03 17.62 -15.66
CA PRO A 79 0.74 16.55 -16.63
C PRO A 79 1.98 15.67 -16.86
N GLN A 80 1.82 14.38 -16.92
CA GLN A 80 2.94 13.45 -17.22
C GLN A 80 3.61 13.78 -18.56
N GLU A 81 2.82 14.29 -19.51
CA GLU A 81 3.30 14.66 -20.86
C GLU A 81 4.30 15.81 -20.83
N SER A 82 4.28 16.69 -19.82
CA SER A 82 5.21 17.84 -19.71
C SER A 82 6.69 17.42 -19.63
N ILE A 83 6.93 16.20 -19.17
CA ILE A 83 8.27 15.62 -19.08
C ILE A 83 8.47 14.44 -20.04
N GLY A 84 7.62 14.35 -21.08
CA GLY A 84 7.71 13.28 -22.08
C GLY A 84 7.31 11.89 -21.59
N LEU A 85 6.66 11.79 -20.43
CA LEU A 85 6.19 10.52 -19.88
C LEU A 85 4.90 10.07 -20.54
N LYS A 86 4.86 8.81 -20.93
CA LYS A 86 3.67 8.17 -21.47
C LYS A 86 2.96 7.35 -20.39
N ASN A 87 1.65 7.39 -20.42
CA ASN A 87 0.79 6.61 -19.53
C ASN A 87 0.45 5.26 -20.16
N ALA A 88 0.44 4.19 -19.35
CA ALA A 88 0.09 2.84 -19.79
C ALA A 88 -1.36 2.72 -20.29
N TYR A 89 -2.26 3.54 -19.78
CA TYR A 89 -3.69 3.50 -20.11
C TYR A 89 -4.12 4.49 -21.21
N GLY A 90 -3.15 5.13 -21.87
CA GLY A 90 -3.41 6.07 -22.96
C GLY A 90 -4.08 7.37 -22.53
N THR A 91 -4.62 8.09 -23.49
CA THR A 91 -5.30 9.38 -23.29
C THR A 91 -6.76 9.18 -22.90
N HIS A 92 -7.04 8.75 -21.68
CA HIS A 92 -8.41 8.88 -21.17
C HIS A 92 -8.74 10.35 -20.89
N LYS A 93 -9.96 10.74 -21.18
CA LYS A 93 -10.43 12.16 -21.15
C LYS A 93 -10.27 12.89 -19.80
N ASN A 94 -9.90 12.20 -18.72
CA ASN A 94 -9.73 12.75 -17.38
C ASN A 94 -8.31 12.50 -16.84
N THR A 95 -7.30 12.93 -17.58
CA THR A 95 -5.88 12.68 -17.29
C THR A 95 -5.21 13.71 -16.38
N VAL A 96 -5.98 14.43 -15.63
CA VAL A 96 -5.47 15.34 -14.61
C VAL A 96 -5.06 14.48 -13.40
N ASN A 97 -3.82 14.59 -12.93
CA ASN A 97 -3.30 13.85 -11.77
C ASN A 97 -3.22 12.32 -11.96
N ARG A 98 -2.46 11.86 -12.93
CA ARG A 98 -2.17 10.43 -13.09
C ARG A 98 -1.18 9.96 -12.04
N VAL A 99 -1.45 8.76 -11.50
CA VAL A 99 -0.51 8.10 -10.59
C VAL A 99 0.77 7.70 -11.32
N VAL A 100 1.90 7.83 -10.63
CA VAL A 100 3.23 7.63 -11.25
C VAL A 100 3.49 6.19 -11.70
N TRP A 101 2.84 5.19 -11.10
CA TRP A 101 2.99 3.79 -11.52
C TRP A 101 2.21 3.43 -12.80
N ASP A 102 1.36 4.34 -13.32
CA ASP A 102 0.73 4.20 -14.64
C ASP A 102 1.67 4.55 -15.79
N MET A 103 2.87 5.01 -15.51
CA MET A 103 3.86 5.34 -16.53
C MET A 103 4.32 4.09 -17.28
N LEU A 104 4.54 4.25 -18.60
CA LEU A 104 5.18 3.20 -19.38
C LEU A 104 6.63 2.97 -18.89
N PRO A 105 7.09 1.73 -18.88
CA PRO A 105 8.43 1.38 -18.40
C PRO A 105 9.59 1.97 -19.24
N GLU A 106 9.31 2.43 -20.46
CA GLU A 106 10.31 3.02 -21.38
C GLU A 106 11.15 4.14 -20.72
N TYR A 107 10.53 4.97 -19.88
CA TYR A 107 11.23 6.03 -19.17
C TYR A 107 12.35 5.46 -18.31
N TRP A 108 12.04 4.47 -17.47
CA TRP A 108 13.00 3.84 -16.57
C TRP A 108 14.03 3.00 -17.32
N MET A 109 13.62 2.32 -18.40
CA MET A 109 14.51 1.49 -19.22
C MET A 109 15.56 2.34 -19.95
N ASN A 110 15.22 3.57 -20.33
CA ASN A 110 16.15 4.51 -20.97
C ASN A 110 17.04 5.26 -19.97
N HIS A 111 16.78 5.11 -18.66
CA HIS A 111 17.51 5.77 -17.58
C HIS A 111 17.98 4.74 -16.53
N PRO A 112 18.89 3.81 -16.88
CA PRO A 112 19.30 2.73 -15.97
C PRO A 112 19.95 3.25 -14.68
N GLU A 113 20.52 4.45 -14.68
CA GLU A 113 21.05 5.12 -13.50
C GLU A 113 19.96 5.41 -12.45
N LEU A 114 18.73 5.59 -12.89
CA LEU A 114 17.57 5.81 -12.01
C LEU A 114 17.02 4.49 -11.42
N CYS A 115 17.30 3.35 -12.06
CA CYS A 115 16.83 2.03 -11.62
C CYS A 115 17.68 1.44 -10.49
N THR A 116 18.25 2.26 -9.65
CA THR A 116 19.03 1.84 -8.47
C THR A 116 18.20 2.09 -7.20
N LYS A 117 18.68 1.55 -6.08
CA LYS A 117 18.00 1.65 -4.79
C LYS A 117 17.58 3.09 -4.44
N ASP A 118 18.43 4.07 -4.74
CA ASP A 118 18.21 5.48 -4.40
C ASP A 118 18.17 6.40 -5.63
N GLY A 119 18.60 5.92 -6.81
CA GLY A 119 18.68 6.71 -8.05
C GLY A 119 17.32 7.25 -8.50
N TRP A 120 16.24 6.49 -8.34
CA TRP A 120 14.89 6.92 -8.68
C TRP A 120 14.48 8.23 -7.98
N ARG A 121 15.02 8.50 -6.78
CA ARG A 121 14.71 9.70 -5.98
C ARG A 121 15.09 11.00 -6.67
N THR A 122 16.05 10.96 -7.58
CA THR A 122 16.53 12.14 -8.34
C THR A 122 15.88 12.27 -9.70
N SER A 123 15.00 11.34 -10.07
CA SER A 123 14.26 11.42 -11.33
C SER A 123 13.32 12.61 -11.34
N GLU A 124 13.13 13.21 -12.50
CA GLU A 124 12.17 14.31 -12.68
C GLU A 124 10.74 13.90 -12.26
N ALA A 125 10.35 12.68 -12.62
CA ALA A 125 9.07 12.11 -12.21
C ALA A 125 8.92 12.03 -10.69
N ALA A 126 9.96 11.61 -9.97
CA ALA A 126 9.93 11.52 -8.51
C ALA A 126 9.83 12.90 -7.85
N LEU A 127 10.66 13.85 -8.31
CA LEU A 127 10.70 15.19 -7.74
C LEU A 127 9.39 15.97 -7.99
N MET A 128 8.81 15.85 -9.19
CA MET A 128 7.55 16.51 -9.52
C MET A 128 6.32 15.92 -8.79
N SER A 129 6.38 14.65 -8.45
CA SER A 129 5.25 13.93 -7.81
C SER A 129 5.33 13.85 -6.28
N GLY A 130 6.43 14.28 -5.68
CA GLY A 130 6.66 14.14 -4.24
C GLY A 130 6.89 12.67 -3.80
N MET A 131 7.26 11.79 -4.72
CA MET A 131 7.51 10.38 -4.40
C MET A 131 8.48 10.14 -3.24
N PRO A 132 9.63 10.86 -3.14
CA PRO A 132 10.61 10.60 -2.08
C PRO A 132 10.01 10.75 -0.68
N GLU A 133 9.29 11.83 -0.45
CA GLU A 133 8.66 12.14 0.85
C GLU A 133 7.55 11.14 1.19
N LEU A 134 6.74 10.78 0.19
CA LEU A 134 5.68 9.78 0.34
C LEU A 134 6.26 8.39 0.65
N TYR A 135 7.33 8.01 -0.04
CA TYR A 135 8.02 6.75 0.24
C TYR A 135 8.60 6.73 1.66
N ASP A 136 9.24 7.83 2.09
CA ASP A 136 9.82 7.91 3.43
C ASP A 136 8.73 7.87 4.52
N ARG A 137 7.55 8.47 4.28
CA ARG A 137 6.37 8.33 5.16
C ARG A 137 5.97 6.87 5.33
N VAL A 138 5.87 6.10 4.24
CA VAL A 138 5.52 4.67 4.29
C VAL A 138 6.60 3.87 5.02
N ALA A 139 7.87 4.09 4.69
CA ALA A 139 8.98 3.40 5.32
C ALA A 139 9.04 3.66 6.84
N LYS A 140 8.89 4.92 7.24
CA LYS A 140 8.82 5.32 8.64
C LYS A 140 7.62 4.69 9.37
N GLY A 141 6.43 4.73 8.76
CA GLY A 141 5.23 4.13 9.34
C GLY A 141 5.37 2.63 9.56
N LEU A 142 5.98 1.92 8.60
CA LEU A 142 6.28 0.50 8.76
C LEU A 142 7.30 0.25 9.87
N ASP A 143 8.36 1.07 9.96
CA ASP A 143 9.38 0.94 11.02
C ASP A 143 8.78 1.15 12.40
N GLU A 144 7.93 2.17 12.57
CA GLU A 144 7.23 2.45 13.83
C GLU A 144 6.25 1.32 14.20
N LEU A 145 5.54 0.77 13.22
CA LEU A 145 4.67 -0.39 13.44
C LEU A 145 5.48 -1.60 13.90
N LEU A 146 6.58 -1.91 13.24
CA LEU A 146 7.43 -3.05 13.60
C LEU A 146 8.08 -2.85 14.98
N ALA A 147 8.51 -1.63 15.31
CA ALA A 147 9.05 -1.28 16.61
C ALA A 147 8.02 -1.48 17.74
N SER A 148 6.75 -1.17 17.50
CA SER A 148 5.66 -1.41 18.46
C SER A 148 5.45 -2.90 18.76
N HIS A 149 5.94 -3.77 17.88
CA HIS A 149 5.93 -5.24 18.03
C HIS A 149 7.31 -5.81 18.44
N GLY A 150 8.27 -4.95 18.83
CA GLY A 150 9.58 -5.35 19.33
C GLY A 150 10.65 -5.61 18.26
N TYR A 151 10.46 -5.06 17.04
CA TYR A 151 11.42 -5.18 15.95
C TYR A 151 11.89 -3.80 15.51
N CYS A 152 13.04 -3.35 16.02
CA CYS A 152 13.61 -2.04 15.74
C CYS A 152 14.57 -2.07 14.56
N ARG A 153 14.46 -1.10 13.65
CA ARG A 153 15.39 -0.98 12.52
C ARG A 153 16.76 -0.48 12.98
N GLU A 154 17.79 -1.18 12.54
CA GLU A 154 19.18 -0.75 12.62
C GLU A 154 19.85 -0.84 11.24
N GLY A 155 19.95 0.27 10.55
CA GLY A 155 20.46 0.34 9.19
C GLY A 155 19.62 -0.45 8.19
N LYS A 156 20.12 -1.60 7.74
CA LYS A 156 19.44 -2.48 6.77
C LYS A 156 18.72 -3.68 7.41
N LEU A 157 18.82 -3.85 8.73
CA LEU A 157 18.28 -5.00 9.46
C LEU A 157 17.26 -4.54 10.49
N TYR A 158 16.46 -5.49 10.97
CA TYR A 158 15.63 -5.31 12.15
C TYR A 158 16.19 -6.18 13.28
N HIS A 159 16.34 -5.58 14.43
CA HIS A 159 16.76 -6.23 15.66
C HIS A 159 15.57 -6.46 16.59
N THR A 160 15.62 -7.55 17.33
CA THR A 160 14.67 -7.85 18.39
C THR A 160 15.41 -8.49 19.58
N GLU A 161 15.13 -8.05 20.78
CA GLU A 161 15.68 -8.67 21.98
C GLU A 161 15.05 -10.04 22.23
N LYS A 162 13.75 -10.15 21.94
CA LYS A 162 12.98 -11.36 22.11
C LYS A 162 12.04 -11.56 20.94
N GLY A 163 12.44 -12.44 20.03
CA GLY A 163 11.61 -12.85 18.91
C GLY A 163 10.26 -13.45 19.36
N ASN A 164 9.26 -13.38 18.51
CA ASN A 164 7.94 -13.95 18.75
C ASN A 164 7.36 -14.61 17.50
N GLU A 165 6.32 -15.43 17.68
CA GLU A 165 5.58 -16.08 16.60
C GLU A 165 4.24 -15.38 16.28
N ASP A 166 4.06 -14.18 16.79
CA ASP A 166 2.84 -13.40 16.56
C ASP A 166 2.59 -13.17 15.07
N THR A 167 1.32 -13.15 14.69
CA THR A 167 0.88 -12.78 13.36
C THR A 167 0.14 -11.45 13.44
N ILE A 168 0.53 -10.48 12.63
CA ILE A 168 -0.25 -9.23 12.43
C ILE A 168 -0.76 -9.19 10.99
N ALA A 169 -1.94 -8.62 10.79
CA ALA A 169 -2.59 -8.53 9.48
C ALA A 169 -2.78 -7.06 9.09
N LEU A 170 -2.31 -6.72 7.89
CA LEU A 170 -2.37 -5.38 7.30
C LEU A 170 -3.25 -5.43 6.05
N TYR A 171 -4.42 -4.77 6.09
CA TYR A 171 -5.33 -4.66 4.95
C TYR A 171 -5.04 -3.37 4.19
N CYS A 172 -4.51 -3.50 2.98
CA CYS A 172 -3.96 -2.38 2.20
C CYS A 172 -4.13 -2.55 0.68
N HIS A 173 -3.25 -1.95 -0.10
CA HIS A 173 -3.34 -1.82 -1.56
C HIS A 173 -2.15 -2.47 -2.27
#